data_0223f3ea4e4d03d42955d1f4794d6a22
#
_entry.id   0223f3ea4e4d03d42955d1f4794d6a22
#
_cell.length_a   1.000
_cell.length_b   1.000
_cell.length_c   1.000
_cell.angle_alpha   90.00
_cell.angle_beta   90.00
_cell.angle_gamma   90.00
#
_symmetry.space_group_name_H-M   'P 1'
#
loop_
_entity.id
_entity.type
_entity.pdbx_description
1 polymer ?
#
loop_
_entity_poly.entity_id
_entity_poly.type
_entity_poly.pdbx_seq_one_letter_code
_entity_poly.pdbx_strand_id
1 'polypeptide(L)'
;MLHGGPVRYIVAAMISICMVLPMAGQALADGTGYDAGSTTQSATLISTDVVPQVPQKSGTGRRIVYSSKLLRAWVINADNVTVRTFLVSGRRAVPKPGLYRVFSQSASSFSPELSGVTLRYMTRFAIGPAGGNIGFHELPLRNGKPMQTVDQLGTYQGGGCLRSATADAKFIFQWAHIGTSVVVVP
;
A
#
# COMPACT_ATOMS: atom_id res chain seq x y z
N MET A 1 19.45 34.67 39.93
CA MET A 1 19.33 33.59 40.94
C MET A 1 17.89 33.06 40.89
N LEU A 2 17.70 31.88 40.38
CA LEU A 2 16.59 30.96 40.75
C LEU A 2 16.83 29.68 39.95
N HIS A 3 17.20 28.62 40.70
CA HIS A 3 17.47 27.27 40.20
C HIS A 3 16.12 26.53 40.05
N GLY A 4 15.85 25.96 38.91
CA GLY A 4 14.76 24.99 38.70
C GLY A 4 15.35 23.62 38.40
N GLY A 5 15.27 22.71 39.37
CA GLY A 5 15.77 21.34 39.23
C GLY A 5 14.85 20.43 38.41
N PRO A 6 15.33 19.25 37.95
CA PRO A 6 14.58 18.34 37.10
C PRO A 6 13.57 17.50 37.88
N VAL A 7 12.34 17.46 37.40
CA VAL A 7 11.27 16.58 37.93
C VAL A 7 11.48 15.18 37.37
N ARG A 8 11.76 14.22 38.24
CA ARG A 8 11.85 12.79 37.95
C ARG A 8 10.44 12.18 38.06
N TYR A 9 9.86 11.68 36.98
CA TYR A 9 8.66 10.86 37.03
C TYR A 9 9.03 9.39 37.24
N ILE A 10 8.58 8.82 38.35
CA ILE A 10 8.66 7.39 38.64
C ILE A 10 7.41 6.74 38.05
N VAL A 11 7.58 5.87 37.05
CA VAL A 11 6.51 5.04 36.51
C VAL A 11 6.51 3.72 37.28
N ALA A 12 5.49 3.49 38.10
CA ALA A 12 5.25 2.22 38.78
C ALA A 12 4.56 1.25 37.79
N ALA A 13 5.23 0.14 37.47
CA ALA A 13 4.64 -0.96 36.70
C ALA A 13 3.88 -1.89 37.64
N MET A 14 2.55 -1.97 37.47
CA MET A 14 1.74 -3.02 38.12
C MET A 14 1.69 -4.25 37.20
N ILE A 15 2.27 -5.35 37.67
CA ILE A 15 2.17 -6.66 37.07
C ILE A 15 0.95 -7.36 37.65
N SER A 16 -0.09 -7.59 36.85
CA SER A 16 -1.26 -8.40 37.22
C SER A 16 -1.04 -9.84 36.75
N ILE A 17 -0.81 -10.74 37.67
CA ILE A 17 -0.70 -12.17 37.45
C ILE A 17 -2.11 -12.77 37.50
N CYS A 18 -2.67 -13.22 36.39
CA CYS A 18 -3.86 -14.06 36.34
C CYS A 18 -3.44 -15.54 36.40
N MET A 19 -3.69 -16.19 37.53
CA MET A 19 -3.63 -17.65 37.65
C MET A 19 -4.88 -18.26 37.03
N VAL A 20 -4.70 -19.14 36.03
CA VAL A 20 -5.76 -20.01 35.53
C VAL A 20 -5.48 -21.42 36.00
N LEU A 21 -6.39 -21.95 36.84
CA LEU A 21 -6.40 -23.34 37.29
C LEU A 21 -7.03 -24.25 36.21
N PRO A 22 -6.48 -25.46 35.94
CA PRO A 22 -7.14 -26.44 35.12
C PRO A 22 -8.14 -27.28 35.91
N MET A 23 -9.42 -27.30 35.52
CA MET A 23 -10.36 -28.30 35.95
C MET A 23 -10.22 -29.57 35.10
N ALA A 24 -9.81 -30.65 35.76
CA ALA A 24 -9.88 -31.99 35.20
C ALA A 24 -11.31 -32.55 35.44
N GLY A 25 -12.04 -32.76 34.36
CA GLY A 25 -13.31 -33.49 34.34
C GLY A 25 -13.11 -34.87 33.73
N GLN A 26 -13.20 -35.93 34.55
CA GLN A 26 -13.29 -37.32 34.08
C GLN A 26 -14.75 -37.62 33.77
N ALA A 27 -15.03 -38.19 32.61
CA ALA A 27 -16.29 -38.84 32.31
C ALA A 27 -16.00 -40.20 31.71
N LEU A 28 -16.63 -41.21 32.35
CA LEU A 28 -16.52 -42.62 32.06
C LEU A 28 -17.23 -43.02 30.74
N ALA A 29 -16.67 -44.03 30.11
CA ALA A 29 -17.17 -44.69 28.92
C ALA A 29 -18.45 -45.50 29.22
N ASP A 30 -19.36 -45.58 28.27
CA ASP A 30 -19.90 -46.89 27.81
C ASP A 30 -20.73 -46.69 26.51
N GLY A 31 -20.73 -47.72 25.64
CA GLY A 31 -21.85 -48.02 24.74
C GLY A 31 -21.66 -47.76 23.23
N THR A 32 -21.09 -48.74 22.54
CA THR A 32 -21.43 -49.26 21.18
C THR A 32 -22.34 -48.47 20.27
N GLY A 33 -21.87 -48.14 19.06
CA GLY A 33 -22.69 -47.70 17.95
C GLY A 33 -21.84 -47.34 16.75
N TYR A 34 -21.83 -48.20 15.73
CA TYR A 34 -21.20 -47.96 14.43
C TYR A 34 -21.97 -46.86 13.70
N ASP A 35 -21.33 -45.80 13.31
CA ASP A 35 -21.72 -45.06 12.12
C ASP A 35 -20.50 -44.35 11.53
N ALA A 36 -20.16 -44.75 10.31
CA ALA A 36 -19.13 -44.12 9.50
C ALA A 36 -19.63 -42.75 9.01
N GLY A 37 -19.61 -41.77 9.89
CA GLY A 37 -19.82 -40.35 9.54
C GLY A 37 -18.55 -39.78 8.95
N SER A 38 -18.53 -39.65 7.63
CA SER A 38 -17.53 -38.87 6.90
C SER A 38 -17.52 -37.44 7.42
N THR A 39 -16.59 -37.15 8.31
CA THR A 39 -16.36 -35.77 8.77
C THR A 39 -15.64 -35.04 7.63
N THR A 40 -16.43 -34.47 6.73
CA THR A 40 -15.91 -33.47 5.78
C THR A 40 -15.44 -32.28 6.61
N GLN A 41 -14.17 -32.27 6.96
CA GLN A 41 -13.53 -31.07 7.44
C GLN A 41 -13.55 -30.08 6.30
N SER A 42 -14.49 -29.16 6.34
CA SER A 42 -14.44 -27.94 5.54
C SER A 42 -13.16 -27.20 5.92
N ALA A 43 -12.09 -27.46 5.20
CA ALA A 43 -10.91 -26.62 5.23
C ALA A 43 -11.35 -25.24 4.78
N THR A 44 -11.63 -24.36 5.74
CA THR A 44 -11.76 -22.92 5.49
C THR A 44 -10.44 -22.49 4.91
N LEU A 45 -10.40 -22.35 3.59
CA LEU A 45 -9.29 -21.72 2.89
C LEU A 45 -9.25 -20.26 3.38
N ILE A 46 -8.49 -19.99 4.43
CA ILE A 46 -8.08 -18.65 4.77
C ILE A 46 -7.17 -18.24 3.61
N SER A 47 -7.75 -17.59 2.60
CA SER A 47 -6.99 -16.87 1.60
C SER A 47 -6.30 -15.72 2.36
N THR A 48 -5.14 -15.99 2.91
CA THR A 48 -4.23 -14.93 3.32
C THR A 48 -3.75 -14.29 2.03
N ASP A 49 -4.39 -13.18 1.64
CA ASP A 49 -3.85 -12.29 0.62
C ASP A 49 -2.47 -11.80 1.12
N VAL A 50 -1.46 -12.61 0.85
CA VAL A 50 -0.08 -12.26 1.21
C VAL A 50 0.29 -11.06 0.35
N VAL A 51 0.32 -9.88 0.99
CA VAL A 51 0.77 -8.67 0.32
C VAL A 51 2.19 -8.90 -0.20
N PRO A 52 2.43 -8.78 -1.52
CA PRO A 52 3.75 -9.03 -2.09
C PRO A 52 4.81 -8.17 -1.42
N GLN A 53 5.94 -8.78 -1.12
CA GLN A 53 7.09 -8.06 -0.57
C GLN A 53 7.67 -7.08 -1.59
N VAL A 54 8.41 -6.10 -1.08
CA VAL A 54 9.15 -5.15 -1.93
C VAL A 54 10.08 -5.92 -2.87
N PRO A 55 10.04 -5.66 -4.19
CA PRO A 55 10.92 -6.31 -5.15
C PRO A 55 12.39 -6.16 -4.76
N GLN A 56 13.14 -7.27 -4.84
CA GLN A 56 14.59 -7.25 -4.63
C GLN A 56 15.28 -6.32 -5.63
N LYS A 57 16.47 -5.81 -5.26
CA LYS A 57 17.27 -4.90 -6.09
C LYS A 57 16.55 -3.58 -6.43
N SER A 58 15.59 -3.17 -5.60
CA SER A 58 14.92 -1.87 -5.72
C SER A 58 15.58 -0.74 -4.93
N GLY A 59 16.85 -0.91 -4.54
CA GLY A 59 17.64 0.09 -3.80
C GLY A 59 17.37 0.09 -2.30
N THR A 60 17.90 1.11 -1.61
CA THR A 60 17.81 1.30 -0.16
C THR A 60 17.41 2.73 0.19
N GLY A 61 17.04 2.97 1.46
CA GLY A 61 16.64 4.27 1.98
C GLY A 61 15.25 4.71 1.51
N ARG A 62 14.96 5.99 1.74
CA ARG A 62 13.65 6.60 1.44
C ARG A 62 13.35 6.62 -0.05
N ARG A 63 12.32 5.91 -0.48
CA ARG A 63 11.95 5.78 -1.89
C ARG A 63 10.52 5.29 -2.08
N ILE A 64 10.01 5.44 -3.30
CA ILE A 64 8.84 4.71 -3.79
C ILE A 64 9.35 3.63 -4.75
N VAL A 65 8.86 2.41 -4.63
CA VAL A 65 9.09 1.33 -5.59
C VAL A 65 7.79 1.05 -6.32
N TYR A 66 7.82 0.98 -7.64
CA TYR A 66 6.70 0.60 -8.47
C TYR A 66 7.05 -0.61 -9.33
N SER A 67 6.29 -1.70 -9.22
CA SER A 67 6.39 -2.84 -10.14
C SER A 67 5.33 -2.71 -11.23
N SER A 68 5.81 -2.65 -12.48
CA SER A 68 4.94 -2.58 -13.66
C SER A 68 4.24 -3.90 -13.97
N LYS A 69 4.80 -5.03 -13.50
CA LYS A 69 4.20 -6.36 -13.61
C LYS A 69 3.12 -6.60 -12.55
N LEU A 70 3.40 -6.23 -11.31
CA LEU A 70 2.46 -6.41 -10.18
C LEU A 70 1.43 -5.28 -10.08
N LEU A 71 1.60 -4.21 -10.84
CA LEU A 71 0.78 -2.99 -10.78
C LEU A 71 0.60 -2.54 -9.33
N ARG A 72 1.70 -2.51 -8.58
CA ARG A 72 1.74 -2.19 -7.15
C ARG A 72 2.85 -1.20 -6.84
N ALA A 73 2.56 -0.31 -5.91
CA ALA A 73 3.54 0.60 -5.34
C ALA A 73 3.82 0.27 -3.87
N TRP A 74 5.06 0.47 -3.44
CA TRP A 74 5.52 0.44 -2.05
C TRP A 74 6.17 1.77 -1.73
N VAL A 75 5.77 2.36 -0.61
CA VAL A 75 6.40 3.56 -0.06
C VAL A 75 7.27 3.13 1.11
N ILE A 76 8.56 3.45 1.04
CA ILE A 76 9.59 2.91 1.92
C ILE A 76 10.31 4.09 2.59
N ASN A 77 10.40 4.07 3.93
CA ASN A 77 11.07 5.11 4.70
C ASN A 77 12.61 4.98 4.65
N ALA A 78 13.32 5.86 5.35
CA ALA A 78 14.78 5.87 5.39
C ALA A 78 15.38 4.59 6.00
N ASP A 79 14.66 3.95 6.91
CA ASP A 79 15.05 2.70 7.60
C ASP A 79 14.73 1.44 6.80
N ASN A 80 14.35 1.58 5.52
CA ASN A 80 13.93 0.50 4.63
C ASN A 80 12.62 -0.21 5.07
N VAL A 81 11.82 0.40 5.91
CA VAL A 81 10.52 -0.12 6.31
C VAL A 81 9.45 0.34 5.31
N THR A 82 8.63 -0.59 4.84
CA THR A 82 7.45 -0.27 4.02
C THR A 82 6.40 0.37 4.90
N VAL A 83 6.14 1.66 4.68
CA VAL A 83 5.13 2.43 5.42
C VAL A 83 3.76 2.41 4.75
N ARG A 84 3.72 2.07 3.45
CA ARG A 84 2.47 1.89 2.70
C ARG A 84 2.70 1.06 1.45
N THR A 85 1.70 0.26 1.06
CA THR A 85 1.67 -0.43 -0.23
C THR A 85 0.23 -0.50 -0.74
N PHE A 86 0.06 -0.39 -2.06
CA PHE A 86 -1.27 -0.37 -2.68
C PHE A 86 -1.20 -0.72 -4.17
N LEU A 87 -2.32 -1.14 -4.72
CA LEU A 87 -2.47 -1.38 -6.16
C LEU A 87 -2.60 -0.06 -6.93
N VAL A 88 -2.07 -0.07 -8.13
CA VAL A 88 -2.23 1.02 -9.08
C VAL A 88 -2.70 0.48 -10.43
N SER A 89 -3.28 1.33 -11.26
CA SER A 89 -3.51 1.03 -12.68
C SER A 89 -2.65 1.93 -13.54
N GLY A 90 -2.03 1.37 -14.57
CA GLY A 90 -1.13 2.07 -15.46
C GLY A 90 -1.05 1.40 -16.82
N ARG A 91 -0.18 1.89 -17.70
CA ARG A 91 0.06 1.31 -19.00
C ARG A 91 1.18 0.27 -18.92
N ARG A 92 1.04 -0.84 -19.66
CA ARG A 92 2.08 -1.88 -19.74
C ARG A 92 3.41 -1.28 -20.19
N ALA A 93 4.50 -1.62 -19.49
CA ALA A 93 5.86 -1.18 -19.77
C ALA A 93 6.07 0.35 -19.83
N VAL A 94 5.20 1.11 -19.18
CA VAL A 94 5.31 2.58 -19.04
C VAL A 94 5.03 2.99 -17.60
N PRO A 95 5.95 3.73 -16.95
CA PRO A 95 7.30 4.07 -17.40
C PRO A 95 8.21 2.84 -17.51
N LYS A 96 9.31 2.95 -18.25
CA LYS A 96 10.31 1.87 -18.34
C LYS A 96 10.96 1.63 -16.98
N PRO A 97 11.47 0.40 -16.69
CA PRO A 97 12.27 0.15 -15.50
C PRO A 97 13.45 1.13 -15.41
N GLY A 98 13.72 1.63 -14.21
CA GLY A 98 14.79 2.61 -13.99
C GLY A 98 14.64 3.38 -12.69
N LEU A 99 15.61 4.24 -12.43
CA LEU A 99 15.61 5.16 -11.29
C LEU A 99 15.17 6.55 -11.75
N TYR A 100 14.15 7.07 -11.10
CA TYR A 100 13.54 8.37 -11.35
C TYR A 100 13.53 9.20 -10.07
N ARG A 101 13.16 10.47 -10.22
CA ARG A 101 12.93 11.38 -9.10
C ARG A 101 11.65 12.17 -9.30
N VAL A 102 10.94 12.41 -8.21
CA VAL A 102 9.81 13.36 -8.23
C VAL A 102 10.33 14.73 -8.62
N PHE A 103 9.79 15.31 -9.68
CA PHE A 103 10.20 16.63 -10.18
C PHE A 103 9.11 17.69 -10.11
N SER A 104 7.84 17.32 -10.00
CA SER A 104 6.77 18.28 -9.80
C SER A 104 5.53 17.66 -9.15
N GLN A 105 4.73 18.48 -8.50
CA GLN A 105 3.47 18.09 -7.86
C GLN A 105 2.38 19.14 -8.15
N SER A 106 1.13 18.69 -8.22
CA SER A 106 -0.05 19.55 -8.35
C SER A 106 -1.21 18.95 -7.57
N ALA A 107 -1.84 19.73 -6.71
CA ALA A 107 -3.03 19.27 -5.99
C ALA A 107 -4.18 18.92 -6.95
N SER A 108 -4.30 19.69 -8.05
CA SER A 108 -5.20 19.43 -9.17
C SER A 108 -4.46 19.60 -10.49
N SER A 109 -4.79 18.78 -11.48
CA SER A 109 -4.26 18.81 -12.83
C SER A 109 -5.34 18.33 -13.80
N PHE A 110 -5.08 18.42 -15.10
CA PHE A 110 -5.99 17.98 -16.15
C PHE A 110 -5.31 16.94 -17.03
N SER A 111 -6.13 16.06 -17.62
CA SER A 111 -5.63 15.14 -18.64
C SER A 111 -5.39 15.91 -19.94
N PRO A 112 -4.19 15.87 -20.54
CA PRO A 112 -3.95 16.46 -21.85
C PRO A 112 -4.65 15.70 -22.98
N GLU A 113 -4.94 14.41 -22.75
CA GLU A 113 -5.53 13.51 -23.77
C GLU A 113 -7.08 13.49 -23.71
N LEU A 114 -7.65 13.79 -22.54
CA LEU A 114 -9.09 13.64 -22.29
C LEU A 114 -9.68 14.96 -21.77
N SER A 115 -10.44 15.65 -22.63
CA SER A 115 -11.15 16.88 -22.22
C SER A 115 -12.09 16.64 -21.05
N GLY A 116 -12.13 17.58 -20.11
CA GLY A 116 -12.99 17.55 -18.92
C GLY A 116 -12.60 16.52 -17.87
N VAL A 117 -11.40 15.95 -17.96
CA VAL A 117 -10.90 14.98 -16.97
C VAL A 117 -9.92 15.66 -16.02
N THR A 118 -10.24 15.61 -14.73
CA THR A 118 -9.41 16.13 -13.63
C THR A 118 -8.61 14.98 -13.00
N LEU A 119 -7.35 15.29 -12.65
CA LEU A 119 -6.40 14.41 -11.97
C LEU A 119 -5.95 15.11 -10.69
N ARG A 120 -6.38 14.63 -9.52
CA ARG A 120 -5.96 15.21 -8.23
C ARG A 120 -4.74 14.48 -7.66
N TYR A 121 -4.02 15.17 -6.78
CA TYR A 121 -2.84 14.66 -6.07
C TYR A 121 -1.74 14.14 -7.02
N MET A 122 -1.51 14.87 -8.11
CA MET A 122 -0.53 14.50 -9.11
C MET A 122 0.90 14.65 -8.58
N THR A 123 1.67 13.56 -8.59
CA THR A 123 3.09 13.50 -8.22
C THR A 123 3.89 12.95 -9.38
N ARG A 124 4.55 13.82 -10.15
CA ARG A 124 5.22 13.50 -11.43
C ARG A 124 6.66 13.10 -11.19
N PHE A 125 7.10 12.02 -11.84
CA PHE A 125 8.46 11.49 -11.67
C PHE A 125 9.10 10.99 -12.99
N ALA A 126 8.38 10.85 -14.08
CA ALA A 126 8.91 10.40 -15.36
C ALA A 126 8.26 11.13 -16.53
N ILE A 127 8.91 11.03 -17.69
CA ILE A 127 8.37 11.48 -18.99
C ILE A 127 8.06 10.25 -19.84
N GLY A 128 6.88 10.21 -20.42
CA GLY A 128 6.43 9.13 -21.28
C GLY A 128 7.03 9.19 -22.68
N PRO A 129 6.85 8.12 -23.46
CA PRO A 129 7.40 8.04 -24.82
C PRO A 129 6.91 9.15 -25.76
N ALA A 130 5.70 9.69 -25.52
CA ALA A 130 5.12 10.79 -26.29
C ALA A 130 5.41 12.18 -25.67
N GLY A 131 6.34 12.30 -24.72
CA GLY A 131 6.69 13.56 -24.06
C GLY A 131 5.75 13.97 -22.92
N GLY A 132 4.66 13.24 -22.68
CA GLY A 132 3.73 13.51 -21.59
C GLY A 132 4.31 13.16 -20.21
N ASN A 133 3.92 13.93 -19.19
CA ASN A 133 4.34 13.66 -17.82
C ASN A 133 3.67 12.39 -17.28
N ILE A 134 4.46 11.55 -16.59
CA ILE A 134 3.99 10.37 -15.86
C ILE A 134 4.12 10.64 -14.36
N GLY A 135 3.07 10.30 -13.61
CA GLY A 135 3.04 10.45 -12.16
C GLY A 135 1.99 9.57 -11.51
N PHE A 136 2.02 9.52 -10.19
CA PHE A 136 0.94 8.98 -9.38
C PHE A 136 -0.16 10.02 -9.26
N HIS A 137 -1.42 9.60 -9.34
CA HIS A 137 -2.60 10.43 -9.09
C HIS A 137 -3.79 9.56 -8.69
N GLU A 138 -4.85 10.17 -8.19
CA GLU A 138 -6.09 9.44 -7.91
C GLU A 138 -6.75 8.93 -9.19
N LEU A 139 -7.81 8.14 -9.03
CA LEU A 139 -8.68 7.75 -10.14
C LEU A 139 -9.13 9.00 -10.91
N PRO A 140 -8.98 9.04 -12.26
CA PRO A 140 -9.40 10.20 -13.05
C PRO A 140 -10.87 10.51 -12.85
N LEU A 141 -11.23 11.79 -12.72
CA LEU A 141 -12.59 12.24 -12.55
C LEU A 141 -13.08 12.93 -13.83
N ARG A 142 -14.21 12.47 -14.37
CA ARG A 142 -14.94 13.19 -15.42
C ARG A 142 -16.24 13.73 -14.82
N ASN A 143 -16.43 15.05 -14.87
CA ASN A 143 -17.56 15.72 -14.24
C ASN A 143 -17.74 15.32 -12.76
N GLY A 144 -16.65 15.20 -12.01
CA GLY A 144 -16.64 14.81 -10.59
C GLY A 144 -16.85 13.32 -10.33
N LYS A 145 -17.09 12.48 -11.35
CA LYS A 145 -17.30 11.04 -11.20
C LYS A 145 -16.04 10.27 -11.59
N PRO A 146 -15.61 9.27 -10.80
CA PRO A 146 -14.48 8.42 -11.13
C PRO A 146 -14.71 7.66 -12.45
N MET A 147 -13.69 7.63 -13.30
CA MET A 147 -13.70 6.89 -14.57
C MET A 147 -13.27 5.42 -14.42
N GLN A 148 -12.94 5.02 -13.21
CA GLN A 148 -12.51 3.67 -12.81
C GLN A 148 -12.88 3.47 -11.35
N THR A 149 -13.26 2.25 -10.96
CA THR A 149 -13.52 1.91 -9.54
C THR A 149 -12.24 1.46 -8.84
N VAL A 150 -12.24 1.47 -7.50
CA VAL A 150 -11.11 0.99 -6.69
C VAL A 150 -10.85 -0.51 -6.93
N ASP A 151 -11.90 -1.30 -7.10
CA ASP A 151 -11.80 -2.76 -7.35
C ASP A 151 -11.15 -3.09 -8.70
N GLN A 152 -11.11 -2.13 -9.62
CA GLN A 152 -10.42 -2.26 -10.90
C GLN A 152 -8.92 -1.89 -10.83
N LEU A 153 -8.41 -1.46 -9.67
CA LEU A 153 -6.97 -1.25 -9.50
C LEU A 153 -6.22 -2.58 -9.63
N GLY A 154 -4.97 -2.52 -10.08
CA GLY A 154 -4.20 -3.70 -10.43
C GLY A 154 -4.44 -4.18 -11.87
N THR A 155 -5.11 -3.39 -12.69
CA THR A 155 -5.31 -3.66 -14.13
C THR A 155 -4.59 -2.63 -15.00
N TYR A 156 -4.23 -3.03 -16.25
CA TYR A 156 -3.61 -2.10 -17.19
C TYR A 156 -4.67 -1.15 -17.76
N GLN A 157 -4.58 0.12 -17.35
CA GLN A 157 -5.47 1.20 -17.82
C GLN A 157 -4.72 2.53 -17.91
N GLY A 158 -5.09 3.35 -18.90
CA GLY A 158 -4.58 4.72 -19.03
C GLY A 158 -3.37 4.86 -19.95
N GLY A 159 -2.93 6.12 -20.15
CA GLY A 159 -1.87 6.51 -21.09
C GLY A 159 -0.45 6.33 -20.58
N GLY A 160 -0.27 6.05 -19.27
CA GLY A 160 1.07 5.90 -18.67
C GLY A 160 1.16 6.35 -17.20
N CYS A 161 0.33 7.31 -16.79
CA CYS A 161 0.22 7.68 -15.37
C CYS A 161 -0.33 6.53 -14.53
N LEU A 162 0.01 6.55 -13.24
CA LEU A 162 -0.32 5.53 -12.26
C LEU A 162 -1.51 5.99 -11.41
N ARG A 163 -2.69 5.42 -11.72
CA ARG A 163 -3.94 5.69 -11.00
C ARG A 163 -3.96 4.91 -9.70
N SER A 164 -4.39 5.52 -8.62
CA SER A 164 -4.57 4.88 -7.32
C SER A 164 -5.85 5.33 -6.62
N ALA A 165 -6.24 4.66 -5.55
CA ALA A 165 -7.31 5.14 -4.70
C ALA A 165 -6.97 6.53 -4.15
N THR A 166 -7.99 7.36 -3.90
CA THR A 166 -7.81 8.75 -3.44
C THR A 166 -6.93 8.86 -2.20
N ALA A 167 -7.12 7.94 -1.23
CA ALA A 167 -6.32 7.92 0.00
C ALA A 167 -4.83 7.64 -0.26
N ASP A 168 -4.50 6.80 -1.26
CA ASP A 168 -3.13 6.45 -1.63
C ASP A 168 -2.47 7.56 -2.44
N ALA A 169 -3.19 8.15 -3.38
CA ALA A 169 -2.71 9.31 -4.15
C ALA A 169 -2.41 10.50 -3.22
N LYS A 170 -3.32 10.80 -2.28
CA LYS A 170 -3.13 11.86 -1.29
C LYS A 170 -1.94 11.56 -0.39
N PHE A 171 -1.78 10.30 0.04
CA PHE A 171 -0.63 9.90 0.85
C PHE A 171 0.69 10.11 0.11
N ILE A 172 0.84 9.64 -1.13
CA ILE A 172 2.06 9.89 -1.93
C ILE A 172 2.30 11.38 -2.11
N PHE A 173 1.27 12.15 -2.44
CA PHE A 173 1.38 13.60 -2.65
C PHE A 173 1.92 14.33 -1.41
N GLN A 174 1.52 13.91 -0.22
CA GLN A 174 1.99 14.49 1.04
C GLN A 174 3.37 13.95 1.47
N TRP A 175 3.61 12.65 1.21
CA TRP A 175 4.84 11.99 1.66
C TRP A 175 6.03 12.24 0.73
N ALA A 176 5.83 12.25 -0.60
CA ALA A 176 6.89 12.36 -1.60
C ALA A 176 7.14 13.82 -1.94
N HIS A 177 8.26 14.38 -1.47
CA HIS A 177 8.72 15.71 -1.87
C HIS A 177 9.48 15.67 -3.20
N ILE A 178 9.68 16.85 -3.82
CA ILE A 178 10.58 17.01 -4.97
C ILE A 178 11.96 16.40 -4.63
N GLY A 179 12.49 15.61 -5.56
CA GLY A 179 13.75 14.87 -5.36
C GLY A 179 13.57 13.46 -4.77
N THR A 180 12.39 13.10 -4.24
CA THR A 180 12.13 11.73 -3.75
C THR A 180 12.40 10.71 -4.86
N SER A 181 13.18 9.67 -4.56
CA SER A 181 13.50 8.60 -5.49
C SER A 181 12.28 7.73 -5.81
N VAL A 182 12.09 7.40 -7.08
CA VAL A 182 11.09 6.44 -7.56
C VAL A 182 11.81 5.37 -8.38
N VAL A 183 11.76 4.14 -7.90
CA VAL A 183 12.38 2.98 -8.56
C VAL A 183 11.29 2.21 -9.28
N VAL A 184 11.38 2.14 -10.59
CA VAL A 184 10.47 1.34 -11.42
C VAL A 184 11.14 0.01 -11.72
N VAL A 185 10.47 -1.08 -11.41
CA VAL A 185 10.90 -2.45 -11.70
C VAL A 185 9.86 -3.16 -12.58
N PRO A 186 10.26 -4.24 -13.26
CA PRO A 186 9.34 -5.06 -14.05
C PRO A 186 8.15 -5.61 -13.24
#